data_3418e4588ee721f4130fa60ada163f2b
#
_entry.id   3418e4588ee721f4130fa60ada163f2b
#
_cell.length_a   1.000
_cell.length_b   1.000
_cell.length_c   1.000
_cell.angle_alpha   90.00
_cell.angle_beta   90.00
_cell.angle_gamma   90.00
#
_symmetry.space_group_name_H-M   'P 1'
#
loop_
_entity.id
_entity.type
_entity.pdbx_description
1 polymer ?
#
loop_
_entity_poly.entity_id
_entity_poly.type
_entity_poly.pdbx_seq_one_letter_code
_entity_poly.pdbx_strand_id
1 'polypeptide(L)'
;MTFLLSVLVFSPLLGILLLLLTSKQHESNQKMFGFIGTVPPLLVSLILYQYYASGASLADFTIKNNWIRFGNLSQYDAKLFTVDYELAIDGFSLVLVLMTALLTSLAAFASHSIKKEWKGYFVLLLFLEIGMLGVFTAQNLVLFFLFFELTLITAFFLVGKWGFAEKEKAAYSFLLYNGIGSAILLIVIMILFA
;
A
#
# COMPACT_ATOMS: atom_id res chain seq x y z
N MET A 1 -8.67 -8.94 17.68
CA MET A 1 -7.42 -8.70 16.95
C MET A 1 -7.62 -8.40 15.45
N THR A 2 -8.85 -8.42 14.99
CA THR A 2 -9.23 -8.23 13.58
C THR A 2 -8.83 -6.88 12.94
N PHE A 3 -8.65 -5.82 13.72
CA PHE A 3 -8.25 -4.51 13.18
C PHE A 3 -6.74 -4.33 12.90
N LEU A 4 -5.90 -5.27 13.34
CA LEU A 4 -4.44 -5.09 13.31
C LEU A 4 -3.90 -4.99 11.87
N LEU A 5 -4.44 -5.78 10.92
CA LEU A 5 -4.03 -5.71 9.52
C LEU A 5 -4.51 -4.42 8.84
N SER A 6 -5.71 -3.93 9.16
CA SER A 6 -6.14 -2.62 8.65
C SER A 6 -5.27 -1.49 9.22
N VAL A 7 -4.89 -1.56 10.50
CA VAL A 7 -3.95 -0.60 11.09
C VAL A 7 -2.58 -0.70 10.40
N LEU A 8 -2.09 -1.91 10.14
CA LEU A 8 -0.83 -2.14 9.42
C LEU A 8 -0.84 -1.40 8.06
N VAL A 9 -1.87 -1.63 7.24
CA VAL A 9 -1.95 -1.09 5.88
C VAL A 9 -2.21 0.42 5.88
N PHE A 10 -3.11 0.91 6.74
CA PHE A 10 -3.58 2.30 6.66
C PHE A 10 -2.95 3.26 7.67
N SER A 11 -2.11 2.78 8.59
CA SER A 11 -1.45 3.67 9.55
C SER A 11 -0.56 4.75 8.90
N PRO A 12 0.09 4.57 7.73
CA PRO A 12 0.82 5.64 7.08
C PRO A 12 -0.06 6.83 6.66
N LEU A 13 -1.39 6.64 6.53
CA LEU A 13 -2.33 7.76 6.30
C LEU A 13 -2.27 8.81 7.41
N LEU A 14 -1.99 8.42 8.65
CA LEU A 14 -1.80 9.37 9.74
C LEU A 14 -0.60 10.28 9.48
N GLY A 15 0.50 9.72 8.97
CA GLY A 15 1.67 10.48 8.54
C GLY A 15 1.33 11.45 7.40
N ILE A 16 0.56 11.00 6.41
CA ILE A 16 0.10 11.83 5.30
C ILE A 16 -0.77 12.98 5.81
N LEU A 17 -1.72 12.71 6.70
CA LEU A 17 -2.58 13.75 7.30
C LEU A 17 -1.75 14.78 8.07
N LEU A 18 -0.81 14.36 8.89
CA LEU A 18 0.09 15.26 9.61
C LEU A 18 0.92 16.12 8.64
N LEU A 19 1.45 15.53 7.57
CA LEU A 19 2.18 16.26 6.54
C LEU A 19 1.29 17.29 5.84
N LEU A 20 0.03 16.96 5.53
CA LEU A 20 -0.89 17.86 4.85
C LEU A 20 -1.29 19.05 5.73
N LEU A 21 -1.53 18.81 7.02
CA LEU A 21 -1.94 19.83 8.00
C LEU A 21 -0.80 20.78 8.38
N THR A 22 0.45 20.37 8.25
CA THR A 22 1.60 21.18 8.65
C THR A 22 1.95 22.23 7.59
N SER A 23 2.17 23.48 8.02
CA SER A 23 2.56 24.60 7.17
C SER A 23 3.98 24.42 6.61
N LYS A 24 4.23 24.88 5.37
CA LYS A 24 5.53 24.76 4.67
C LYS A 24 6.72 25.44 5.39
N GLN A 25 6.48 26.22 6.42
CA GLN A 25 7.51 27.00 7.12
C GLN A 25 8.45 26.18 8.04
N HIS A 26 8.08 24.93 8.36
CA HIS A 26 8.83 24.08 9.29
C HIS A 26 9.38 22.82 8.61
N GLU A 27 10.33 22.97 7.70
CA GLU A 27 10.91 21.90 6.89
C GLU A 27 11.41 20.70 7.74
N SER A 28 12.13 20.97 8.83
CA SER A 28 12.69 19.92 9.69
C SER A 28 11.60 19.07 10.35
N ASN A 29 10.55 19.71 10.88
CA ASN A 29 9.46 19.00 11.56
C ASN A 29 8.67 18.13 10.60
N GLN A 30 8.54 18.56 9.34
CA GLN A 30 7.74 17.83 8.35
C GLN A 30 8.48 16.60 7.82
N LYS A 31 9.80 16.66 7.64
CA LYS A 31 10.62 15.48 7.33
C LYS A 31 10.53 14.45 8.46
N MET A 32 10.50 14.93 9.70
CA MET A 32 10.27 14.09 10.87
C MET A 32 8.88 13.43 10.83
N PHE A 33 7.81 14.15 10.47
CA PHE A 33 6.48 13.56 10.32
C PHE A 33 6.39 12.54 9.19
N GLY A 34 7.10 12.75 8.07
CA GLY A 34 7.23 11.77 7.01
C GLY A 34 7.87 10.47 7.50
N PHE A 35 8.94 10.56 8.26
CA PHE A 35 9.58 9.41 8.90
C PHE A 35 8.68 8.75 9.95
N ILE A 36 8.07 9.53 10.85
CA ILE A 36 7.15 9.02 11.89
C ILE A 36 5.98 8.26 11.24
N GLY A 37 5.53 8.68 10.06
CA GLY A 37 4.46 7.99 9.31
C GLY A 37 4.79 6.55 8.92
N THR A 38 6.07 6.20 8.77
CA THR A 38 6.52 4.82 8.45
C THR A 38 6.74 3.95 9.69
N VAL A 39 6.77 4.53 10.88
CA VAL A 39 7.05 3.79 12.14
C VAL A 39 5.90 2.87 12.55
N PRO A 40 4.61 3.26 12.49
CA PRO A 40 3.51 2.40 12.90
C PRO A 40 3.43 1.07 12.14
N PRO A 41 3.54 1.02 10.78
CA PRO A 41 3.58 -0.26 10.06
C PRO A 41 4.75 -1.14 10.49
N LEU A 42 5.92 -0.54 10.73
CA LEU A 42 7.10 -1.28 11.20
C LEU A 42 6.86 -1.91 12.56
N LEU A 43 6.29 -1.16 13.51
CA LEU A 43 5.97 -1.69 14.85
C LEU A 43 4.94 -2.81 14.79
N VAL A 44 3.87 -2.63 13.99
CA VAL A 44 2.83 -3.65 13.83
C VAL A 44 3.38 -4.91 13.18
N SER A 45 4.23 -4.78 12.16
CA SER A 45 4.86 -5.95 11.50
C SER A 45 5.80 -6.71 12.45
N LEU A 46 6.53 -6.02 13.33
CA LEU A 46 7.37 -6.65 14.37
C LEU A 46 6.51 -7.37 15.41
N ILE A 47 5.38 -6.81 15.79
CA ILE A 47 4.43 -7.47 16.71
C ILE A 47 3.90 -8.75 16.06
N LEU A 48 3.48 -8.70 14.79
CA LEU A 48 3.02 -9.89 14.05
C LEU A 48 4.11 -10.96 13.96
N TYR A 49 5.36 -10.55 13.73
CA TYR A 49 6.50 -11.46 13.72
C TYR A 49 6.71 -12.14 15.08
N GLN A 50 6.61 -11.39 16.18
CA GLN A 50 6.72 -11.99 17.53
C GLN A 50 5.61 -13.00 17.80
N TYR A 51 4.37 -12.72 17.37
CA TYR A 51 3.27 -13.69 17.48
C TYR A 51 3.57 -14.97 16.67
N TYR A 52 4.04 -14.82 15.44
CA TYR A 52 4.44 -15.95 14.61
C TYR A 52 5.58 -16.75 15.23
N ALA A 53 6.61 -16.10 15.73
CA ALA A 53 7.76 -16.74 16.36
C ALA A 53 7.40 -17.45 17.67
N SER A 54 6.34 -17.03 18.38
CA SER A 54 5.81 -17.70 19.55
C SER A 54 4.94 -18.93 19.25
N GLY A 55 4.76 -19.27 17.96
CA GLY A 55 3.94 -20.41 17.51
C GLY A 55 2.44 -20.13 17.41
N ALA A 56 2.03 -18.84 17.48
CA ALA A 56 0.64 -18.48 17.28
C ALA A 56 0.25 -18.59 15.79
N SER A 57 -1.01 -18.95 15.54
CA SER A 57 -1.52 -19.03 14.17
C SER A 57 -1.76 -17.65 13.60
N LEU A 58 -1.17 -17.36 12.42
CA LEU A 58 -1.44 -16.12 11.68
C LEU A 58 -2.85 -16.09 11.07
N ALA A 59 -3.52 -17.25 10.95
CA ALA A 59 -4.89 -17.34 10.47
C ALA A 59 -5.89 -16.52 11.33
N ASP A 60 -5.55 -16.29 12.62
CA ASP A 60 -6.37 -15.49 13.54
C ASP A 60 -6.37 -13.98 13.19
N PHE A 61 -5.48 -13.54 12.30
CA PHE A 61 -5.37 -12.16 11.87
C PHE A 61 -6.07 -11.88 10.52
N THR A 62 -7.02 -12.73 10.12
CA THR A 62 -7.80 -12.51 8.91
C THR A 62 -8.94 -11.51 9.16
N ILE A 63 -9.09 -10.56 8.24
CA ILE A 63 -10.22 -9.61 8.20
C ILE A 63 -11.04 -9.93 6.97
N LYS A 64 -12.33 -10.14 7.13
CA LYS A 64 -13.26 -10.31 6.03
C LYS A 64 -14.53 -9.52 6.29
N ASN A 65 -14.77 -8.48 5.47
CA ASN A 65 -15.95 -7.65 5.52
C ASN A 65 -16.54 -7.51 4.12
N ASN A 66 -17.87 -7.59 4.00
CA ASN A 66 -18.56 -7.28 2.76
C ASN A 66 -18.36 -5.80 2.42
N TRP A 67 -17.79 -5.51 1.25
CA TRP A 67 -17.50 -4.14 0.84
C TRP A 67 -18.45 -3.64 -0.25
N ILE A 68 -18.42 -4.26 -1.42
CA ILE A 68 -19.21 -3.83 -2.57
C ILE A 68 -20.05 -5.00 -3.07
N ARG A 69 -21.35 -4.76 -3.26
CA ARG A 69 -22.30 -5.74 -3.81
C ARG A 69 -22.95 -5.16 -5.04
N PHE A 70 -22.79 -5.85 -6.18
CA PHE A 70 -23.47 -5.52 -7.42
C PHE A 70 -24.48 -6.63 -7.74
N GLY A 71 -25.70 -6.25 -8.10
CA GLY A 71 -26.76 -7.17 -8.53
C GLY A 71 -28.06 -6.98 -7.77
N ASN A 72 -29.18 -7.21 -8.46
CA ASN A 72 -30.51 -7.09 -7.89
C ASN A 72 -31.04 -8.49 -7.54
N LEU A 73 -31.40 -8.73 -6.30
CA LEU A 73 -31.88 -10.02 -5.76
C LEU A 73 -33.25 -10.45 -6.28
N SER A 74 -33.93 -9.65 -7.12
CA SER A 74 -35.36 -9.81 -7.32
C SER A 74 -35.83 -10.59 -8.55
N GLN A 75 -34.98 -10.94 -9.50
CA GLN A 75 -35.40 -11.74 -10.65
C GLN A 75 -34.27 -12.51 -11.33
N TYR A 76 -34.36 -13.84 -11.34
CA TYR A 76 -33.51 -14.81 -12.07
C TYR A 76 -32.04 -14.89 -11.61
N ASP A 77 -31.63 -16.07 -11.14
CA ASP A 77 -30.26 -16.64 -10.97
C ASP A 77 -29.05 -15.77 -11.32
N ALA A 78 -29.11 -14.45 -11.12
CA ALA A 78 -28.04 -13.53 -11.33
C ALA A 78 -27.01 -13.70 -10.20
N LYS A 79 -25.86 -14.24 -10.50
CA LYS A 79 -24.70 -14.28 -9.61
C LYS A 79 -24.48 -12.89 -9.03
N LEU A 80 -24.70 -12.74 -7.74
CA LEU A 80 -24.31 -11.53 -7.01
C LEU A 80 -22.80 -11.35 -7.10
N PHE A 81 -22.38 -10.29 -7.76
CA PHE A 81 -20.98 -9.90 -7.74
C PHE A 81 -20.67 -9.22 -6.41
N THR A 82 -19.94 -9.92 -5.55
CA THR A 82 -19.53 -9.40 -4.25
C THR A 82 -18.02 -9.20 -4.23
N VAL A 83 -17.57 -8.00 -3.90
CA VAL A 83 -16.17 -7.72 -3.58
C VAL A 83 -16.08 -7.56 -2.07
N ASP A 84 -15.36 -8.46 -1.44
CA ASP A 84 -15.13 -8.41 0.00
C ASP A 84 -13.83 -7.66 0.30
N TYR A 85 -13.83 -6.84 1.35
CA TYR A 85 -12.60 -6.33 1.94
C TYR A 85 -12.00 -7.46 2.76
N GLU A 86 -11.02 -8.14 2.18
CA GLU A 86 -10.40 -9.31 2.79
C GLU A 86 -8.89 -9.16 2.83
N LEU A 87 -8.36 -9.07 4.05
CA LEU A 87 -6.94 -9.04 4.32
C LEU A 87 -6.56 -10.24 5.19
N ALA A 88 -5.48 -10.90 4.83
CA ALA A 88 -4.87 -11.94 5.63
C ALA A 88 -3.35 -11.90 5.51
N ILE A 89 -2.67 -12.59 6.41
CA ILE A 89 -1.22 -12.69 6.42
C ILE A 89 -0.83 -14.15 6.68
N ASP A 90 0.14 -14.63 5.92
CA ASP A 90 0.79 -15.92 6.11
C ASP A 90 2.30 -15.73 6.39
N GLY A 91 3.04 -16.82 6.57
CA GLY A 91 4.47 -16.75 6.87
C GLY A 91 5.28 -16.09 5.74
N PHE A 92 4.88 -16.24 4.48
CA PHE A 92 5.56 -15.65 3.34
C PHE A 92 5.23 -14.15 3.22
N SER A 93 3.96 -13.79 3.28
CA SER A 93 3.52 -12.39 3.23
C SER A 93 4.02 -11.60 4.44
N LEU A 94 4.17 -12.23 5.62
CA LEU A 94 4.76 -11.57 6.79
C LEU A 94 6.19 -11.10 6.53
N VAL A 95 7.02 -11.92 5.86
CA VAL A 95 8.38 -11.53 5.50
C VAL A 95 8.37 -10.34 4.55
N LEU A 96 7.50 -10.35 3.54
CA LEU A 96 7.38 -9.25 2.57
C LEU A 96 6.88 -7.95 3.23
N VAL A 97 5.92 -8.06 4.14
CA VAL A 97 5.41 -6.93 4.93
C VAL A 97 6.50 -6.34 5.82
N LEU A 98 7.26 -7.18 6.54
CA LEU A 98 8.41 -6.73 7.35
C LEU A 98 9.47 -6.03 6.50
N MET A 99 9.84 -6.63 5.37
CA MET A 99 10.81 -6.02 4.45
C MET A 99 10.31 -4.67 3.93
N THR A 100 9.04 -4.59 3.55
CA THR A 100 8.44 -3.33 3.07
C THR A 100 8.52 -2.25 4.15
N ALA A 101 8.01 -2.52 5.35
CA ALA A 101 8.00 -1.55 6.44
C ALA A 101 9.42 -1.12 6.86
N LEU A 102 10.38 -2.04 6.85
CA LEU A 102 11.79 -1.74 7.15
C LEU A 102 12.43 -0.90 6.05
N LEU A 103 12.26 -1.30 4.78
CA LEU A 103 12.87 -0.58 3.65
C LEU A 103 12.27 0.81 3.47
N THR A 104 10.95 0.99 3.66
CA THR A 104 10.33 2.33 3.60
C THR A 104 10.78 3.22 4.74
N SER A 105 10.92 2.68 5.96
CA SER A 105 11.48 3.43 7.09
C SER A 105 12.93 3.86 6.84
N LEU A 106 13.77 2.97 6.30
CA LEU A 106 15.14 3.30 5.91
C LEU A 106 15.19 4.32 4.77
N ALA A 107 14.32 4.17 3.77
CA ALA A 107 14.20 5.12 2.66
C ALA A 107 13.78 6.50 3.16
N ALA A 108 12.79 6.57 4.06
CA ALA A 108 12.35 7.82 4.68
C ALA A 108 13.48 8.49 5.46
N PHE A 109 14.25 7.71 6.23
CA PHE A 109 15.42 8.21 6.96
C PHE A 109 16.52 8.74 6.01
N ALA A 110 16.88 7.98 4.99
CA ALA A 110 17.88 8.36 3.99
C ALA A 110 17.45 9.60 3.18
N SER A 111 16.15 9.79 3.00
CA SER A 111 15.56 10.88 2.23
C SER A 111 15.53 12.23 2.97
N HIS A 112 16.11 12.31 4.19
CA HIS A 112 16.20 13.57 4.94
C HIS A 112 16.95 14.68 4.19
N SER A 113 17.85 14.33 3.28
CA SER A 113 18.63 15.26 2.43
C SER A 113 17.84 15.87 1.25
N ILE A 114 16.64 15.36 0.94
CA ILE A 114 15.82 15.87 -0.17
C ILE A 114 15.36 17.30 0.15
N LYS A 115 15.74 18.25 -0.72
CA LYS A 115 15.42 19.69 -0.57
C LYS A 115 14.24 20.11 -1.49
N LYS A 116 14.10 19.45 -2.67
CA LYS A 116 13.12 19.84 -3.67
C LYS A 116 11.79 19.15 -3.40
N GLU A 117 10.75 19.95 -3.13
CA GLU A 117 9.36 19.48 -2.96
C GLU A 117 9.20 18.26 -2.02
N TRP A 118 10.00 18.25 -0.97
CA TRP A 118 10.12 17.16 0.00
C TRP A 118 8.76 16.72 0.59
N LYS A 119 7.79 17.63 0.77
CA LYS A 119 6.44 17.29 1.24
C LYS A 119 5.74 16.32 0.30
N GLY A 120 5.76 16.59 -1.02
CA GLY A 120 5.21 15.70 -2.04
C GLY A 120 5.93 14.35 -2.07
N TYR A 121 7.24 14.35 -1.89
CA TYR A 121 8.03 13.13 -1.83
C TYR A 121 7.59 12.20 -0.69
N PHE A 122 7.51 12.71 0.54
CA PHE A 122 7.11 11.90 1.69
C PHE A 122 5.65 11.43 1.60
N VAL A 123 4.75 12.26 1.08
CA VAL A 123 3.36 11.85 0.83
C VAL A 123 3.30 10.68 -0.15
N LEU A 124 4.03 10.74 -1.26
CA LEU A 124 4.08 9.66 -2.24
C LEU A 124 4.79 8.41 -1.68
N LEU A 125 5.84 8.58 -0.88
CA LEU A 125 6.53 7.46 -0.23
C LEU A 125 5.59 6.69 0.72
N LEU A 126 4.79 7.40 1.51
CA LEU A 126 3.79 6.80 2.40
C LEU A 126 2.64 6.14 1.62
N PHE A 127 2.19 6.72 0.50
CA PHE A 127 1.22 6.06 -0.38
C PHE A 127 1.80 4.80 -1.03
N LEU A 128 3.08 4.81 -1.40
CA LEU A 128 3.77 3.64 -1.92
C LEU A 128 3.81 2.53 -0.86
N GLU A 129 4.09 2.87 0.39
CA GLU A 129 4.08 1.94 1.52
C GLU A 129 2.69 1.31 1.71
N ILE A 130 1.62 2.12 1.72
CA ILE A 130 0.24 1.63 1.81
C ILE A 130 -0.07 0.66 0.66
N GLY A 131 0.31 1.02 -0.57
CA GLY A 131 0.12 0.18 -1.74
C GLY A 131 0.81 -1.17 -1.60
N MET A 132 2.10 -1.19 -1.24
CA MET A 132 2.87 -2.42 -1.08
C MET A 132 2.35 -3.29 0.07
N LEU A 133 2.06 -2.71 1.23
CA LEU A 133 1.48 -3.45 2.36
C LEU A 133 0.11 -4.04 2.00
N GLY A 134 -0.71 -3.28 1.26
CA GLY A 134 -1.99 -3.74 0.76
C GLY A 134 -1.87 -4.89 -0.24
N VAL A 135 -0.94 -4.82 -1.19
CA VAL A 135 -0.66 -5.90 -2.17
C VAL A 135 -0.30 -7.20 -1.45
N PHE A 136 0.54 -7.14 -0.41
CA PHE A 136 1.01 -8.35 0.28
C PHE A 136 0.02 -8.94 1.29
N THR A 137 -1.05 -8.21 1.62
CA THR A 137 -2.06 -8.66 2.57
C THR A 137 -3.43 -8.92 1.94
N ALA A 138 -3.69 -8.43 0.72
CA ALA A 138 -4.96 -8.60 0.03
C ALA A 138 -5.21 -10.06 -0.35
N GLN A 139 -6.39 -10.59 0.00
CA GLN A 139 -6.85 -11.94 -0.36
C GLN A 139 -7.85 -11.93 -1.51
N ASN A 140 -8.39 -10.77 -1.86
CA ASN A 140 -9.31 -10.59 -2.97
C ASN A 140 -8.58 -9.97 -4.16
N LEU A 141 -8.77 -10.53 -5.37
CA LEU A 141 -8.10 -10.06 -6.60
C LEU A 141 -8.41 -8.61 -6.94
N VAL A 142 -9.63 -8.13 -6.67
CA VAL A 142 -10.00 -6.73 -6.93
C VAL A 142 -9.27 -5.80 -5.95
N LEU A 143 -9.23 -6.18 -4.68
CA LEU A 143 -8.51 -5.41 -3.65
C LEU A 143 -7.01 -5.40 -3.93
N PHE A 144 -6.43 -6.56 -4.30
CA PHE A 144 -5.06 -6.66 -4.76
C PHE A 144 -4.77 -5.70 -5.92
N PHE A 145 -5.62 -5.70 -6.95
CA PHE A 145 -5.48 -4.83 -8.12
C PHE A 145 -5.49 -3.35 -7.74
N LEU A 146 -6.40 -2.92 -6.85
CA LEU A 146 -6.46 -1.53 -6.40
C LEU A 146 -5.17 -1.09 -5.69
N PHE A 147 -4.62 -1.92 -4.80
CA PHE A 147 -3.35 -1.61 -4.15
C PHE A 147 -2.17 -1.66 -5.12
N PHE A 148 -2.19 -2.59 -6.08
CA PHE A 148 -1.19 -2.68 -7.13
C PHE A 148 -1.17 -1.41 -8.00
N GLU A 149 -2.32 -0.92 -8.44
CA GLU A 149 -2.43 0.35 -9.18
C GLU A 149 -1.94 1.54 -8.34
N LEU A 150 -2.22 1.55 -7.05
CA LEU A 150 -1.71 2.59 -6.16
C LEU A 150 -0.17 2.61 -6.14
N THR A 151 0.49 1.43 -6.10
CA THR A 151 1.96 1.35 -6.16
C THR A 151 2.50 1.87 -7.48
N LEU A 152 1.85 1.53 -8.60
CA LEU A 152 2.25 1.95 -9.93
C LEU A 152 2.19 3.47 -10.09
N ILE A 153 1.07 4.07 -9.70
CA ILE A 153 0.85 5.53 -9.79
C ILE A 153 1.88 6.26 -8.91
N THR A 154 2.07 5.83 -7.69
CA THR A 154 3.00 6.48 -6.76
C THR A 154 4.45 6.36 -7.20
N ALA A 155 4.87 5.18 -7.69
CA ALA A 155 6.21 4.96 -8.22
C ALA A 155 6.46 5.79 -9.49
N PHE A 156 5.48 5.91 -10.39
CA PHE A 156 5.58 6.77 -11.57
C PHE A 156 5.92 8.22 -11.19
N PHE A 157 5.19 8.80 -10.22
CA PHE A 157 5.45 10.17 -9.77
C PHE A 157 6.79 10.30 -9.05
N LEU A 158 7.18 9.33 -8.22
CA LEU A 158 8.47 9.33 -7.53
C LEU A 158 9.62 9.32 -8.53
N VAL A 159 9.60 8.42 -9.50
CA VAL A 159 10.64 8.33 -10.55
C VAL A 159 10.66 9.59 -11.41
N GLY A 160 9.51 10.05 -11.88
CA GLY A 160 9.42 11.20 -12.79
C GLY A 160 9.87 12.53 -12.17
N LYS A 161 9.69 12.68 -10.85
CA LYS A 161 9.96 13.94 -10.17
C LYS A 161 11.33 13.98 -9.49
N TRP A 162 11.72 12.90 -8.83
CA TRP A 162 12.98 12.82 -8.04
C TRP A 162 14.03 11.86 -8.62
N GLY A 163 13.74 11.20 -9.75
CA GLY A 163 14.72 10.37 -10.46
C GLY A 163 15.93 11.17 -10.97
N PHE A 164 16.95 10.46 -11.43
CA PHE A 164 18.17 11.03 -12.01
C PHE A 164 18.02 11.28 -13.52
N ALA A 165 19.11 11.20 -14.28
CA ALA A 165 19.15 11.49 -15.70
C ALA A 165 17.99 10.83 -16.49
N GLU A 166 17.40 11.59 -17.44
CA GLU A 166 16.26 11.15 -18.27
C GLU A 166 15.05 10.61 -17.48
N LYS A 167 14.84 11.12 -16.25
CA LYS A 167 13.81 10.66 -15.33
C LYS A 167 12.40 10.64 -15.90
N GLU A 168 12.05 11.62 -16.75
CA GLU A 168 10.73 11.67 -17.39
C GLU A 168 10.55 10.51 -18.36
N LYS A 169 11.55 10.24 -19.21
CA LYS A 169 11.55 9.11 -20.12
C LYS A 169 11.50 7.77 -19.37
N ALA A 170 12.27 7.65 -18.27
CA ALA A 170 12.23 6.47 -17.42
C ALA A 170 10.85 6.27 -16.79
N ALA A 171 10.22 7.34 -16.28
CA ALA A 171 8.88 7.28 -15.70
C ALA A 171 7.82 6.88 -16.73
N TYR A 172 7.85 7.47 -17.93
CA TYR A 172 6.91 7.09 -19.00
C TYR A 172 7.12 5.65 -19.45
N SER A 173 8.36 5.19 -19.60
CA SER A 173 8.65 3.80 -19.94
C SER A 173 8.14 2.86 -18.84
N PHE A 174 8.38 3.19 -17.58
CA PHE A 174 7.86 2.45 -16.43
C PHE A 174 6.32 2.36 -16.46
N LEU A 175 5.64 3.50 -16.69
CA LEU A 175 4.18 3.55 -16.77
C LEU A 175 3.64 2.71 -17.93
N LEU A 176 4.25 2.78 -19.12
CA LEU A 176 3.82 2.01 -20.30
C LEU A 176 3.95 0.51 -20.06
N TYR A 177 5.12 0.04 -19.62
CA TYR A 177 5.33 -1.40 -19.40
C TYR A 177 4.44 -1.95 -18.30
N ASN A 178 4.38 -1.30 -17.16
CA ASN A 178 3.55 -1.77 -16.05
C ASN A 178 2.06 -1.55 -16.33
N GLY A 179 1.67 -0.44 -16.97
CA GLY A 179 0.29 -0.16 -17.34
C GLY A 179 -0.29 -1.16 -18.34
N ILE A 180 0.50 -1.64 -19.32
CA ILE A 180 0.07 -2.72 -20.21
C ILE A 180 -0.12 -4.02 -19.39
N GLY A 181 0.81 -4.34 -18.49
CA GLY A 181 0.71 -5.49 -17.60
C GLY A 181 -0.54 -5.44 -16.72
N SER A 182 -0.83 -4.27 -16.13
CA SER A 182 -2.01 -4.09 -15.28
C SER A 182 -3.31 -4.14 -16.08
N ALA A 183 -3.34 -3.63 -17.30
CA ALA A 183 -4.50 -3.74 -18.18
C ALA A 183 -4.82 -5.22 -18.51
N ILE A 184 -3.80 -6.03 -18.79
CA ILE A 184 -3.98 -7.47 -19.01
C ILE A 184 -4.49 -8.15 -17.74
N LEU A 185 -3.93 -7.82 -16.58
CA LEU A 185 -4.40 -8.33 -15.29
C LEU A 185 -5.87 -7.99 -15.05
N LEU A 186 -6.27 -6.76 -15.32
CA LEU A 186 -7.67 -6.34 -15.20
C LEU A 186 -8.61 -7.15 -16.10
N ILE A 187 -8.22 -7.40 -17.35
CA ILE A 187 -9.00 -8.23 -18.28
C ILE A 187 -9.14 -9.65 -17.72
N VAL A 188 -8.05 -10.25 -17.20
CA VAL A 188 -8.11 -11.58 -16.58
C VAL A 188 -9.04 -11.60 -15.38
N ILE A 189 -8.99 -10.58 -14.52
CA ILE A 189 -9.91 -10.45 -13.38
C ILE A 189 -11.36 -10.39 -13.88
N MET A 190 -11.65 -9.57 -14.90
CA MET A 190 -13.00 -9.47 -15.47
C MET A 190 -13.51 -10.81 -16.03
N ILE A 191 -12.66 -11.58 -16.70
CA ILE A 191 -13.00 -12.91 -17.23
C ILE A 191 -13.29 -13.90 -16.09
N LEU A 192 -12.53 -13.86 -15.00
CA LEU A 192 -12.72 -14.74 -13.85
C LEU A 192 -14.04 -14.46 -13.10
N PHE A 193 -14.56 -13.24 -13.20
CA PHE A 193 -15.80 -12.83 -12.55
C PHE A 193 -17.03 -12.84 -13.49
N ALA A 194 -16.85 -13.07 -14.80
CA ALA A 194 -17.93 -13.18 -15.77
C ALA A 194 -18.52 -14.61 -15.80
#